data_65fbaac1833787e9e01d935aa5f1b182
#
_entry.id   65fbaac1833787e9e01d935aa5f1b182
#
_cell.length_a   1.000
_cell.length_b   1.000
_cell.length_c   1.000
_cell.angle_alpha   90.00
_cell.angle_beta   90.00
_cell.angle_gamma   90.00
#
_symmetry.space_group_name_H-M   'P 1'
#
loop_
_entity.id
_entity.type
_entity.pdbx_description
1 polymer ?
#
loop_
_entity_poly.entity_id
_entity_poly.type
_entity_poly.pdbx_seq_one_letter_code
_entity_poly.pdbx_strand_id
1 'polypeptide(L)'
;MKLHAVRTHPSADQLPREEQLAWRFAALAVDPVELEPAVVEMIGNRIIDNAAVAAASIARHPAVSARAQAVAHPMIQAGRPESRPGAAVFGLAADRGFSPEWAAWANGVAVRELDFHDTFLAAEYSHPGDNIPPVLAVAQQMGRSGRDLVRGIATGYEIQVDLVKGMCLHEHKIDHVAHLGPSAAAGIGTTLGLDAEVIFQAIGQALHTTTATRQSRKGEISSWKAYAPAFAGKMAVEAVDRAMRGETSPTPIYEGEDGFVAWLLAGPEHTYQIPLPGPGESKRAILDTYTKEYSAEYQSQALIDLARRMGPLVGSAARVRSIVIHTSHHTHFVIGTGANDPQKMDPTASRETLDHSIMYIFAVALQDGAWHHVRSYAPERAARPDTVELWHKISTAEDPEWTRRYHAVDPAEKAFGGRVVITLDDGTVLEDELAVADAHPLGARPFARPQYIEKFRTLATGVIDDVEQDRFLAAVAELPDLPAGELRRLTFTVDPDRLGDPAERGRGIF
;
A
#
# COMPACT_ATOMS: atom_id res chain seq x y z
N MET A 1 10.18 -20.75 -7.80
CA MET A 1 10.50 -19.38 -8.30
C MET A 1 11.82 -19.39 -9.05
N LYS A 2 11.93 -18.71 -10.19
CA LYS A 2 13.10 -18.57 -11.03
C LYS A 2 13.59 -17.13 -11.00
N LEU A 3 14.92 -16.91 -10.88
CA LEU A 3 15.52 -15.58 -10.98
C LEU A 3 15.70 -15.20 -12.45
N HIS A 4 15.27 -14.00 -12.79
CA HIS A 4 15.40 -13.41 -14.12
C HIS A 4 16.34 -12.21 -14.05
N ALA A 5 17.44 -12.30 -14.83
CA ALA A 5 18.37 -11.19 -14.98
C ALA A 5 17.75 -10.10 -15.87
N VAL A 6 17.74 -8.87 -15.36
CA VAL A 6 17.23 -7.69 -16.05
C VAL A 6 18.35 -6.66 -16.12
N ARG A 7 18.79 -6.35 -17.32
CA ARG A 7 19.89 -5.40 -17.59
C ARG A 7 19.64 -4.63 -18.87
N THR A 8 20.36 -3.57 -19.07
CA THR A 8 20.27 -2.76 -20.31
C THR A 8 20.79 -3.54 -21.52
N HIS A 9 20.10 -3.35 -22.65
CA HIS A 9 20.48 -3.83 -23.98
C HIS A 9 20.54 -2.65 -24.94
N PRO A 10 21.62 -2.53 -25.75
CA PRO A 10 21.71 -1.51 -26.78
C PRO A 10 20.71 -1.80 -27.90
N SER A 11 20.19 -0.76 -28.54
CA SER A 11 19.20 -0.86 -29.63
C SER A 11 19.70 -1.67 -30.84
N ALA A 12 21.02 -1.75 -31.00
CA ALA A 12 21.63 -2.54 -32.06
C ALA A 12 21.60 -4.06 -31.78
N ASP A 13 21.44 -4.47 -30.51
CA ASP A 13 21.32 -5.85 -30.06
C ASP A 13 19.90 -6.09 -29.56
N GLN A 14 19.00 -6.46 -30.48
CA GLN A 14 17.58 -6.59 -30.17
C GLN A 14 17.34 -7.70 -29.16
N LEU A 15 16.86 -7.34 -27.96
CA LEU A 15 16.39 -8.29 -26.96
C LEU A 15 15.10 -8.96 -27.43
N PRO A 16 15.06 -10.31 -27.58
CA PRO A 16 13.84 -11.03 -27.89
C PRO A 16 12.71 -10.65 -26.92
N ARG A 17 11.48 -10.54 -27.41
CA ARG A 17 10.34 -10.13 -26.60
C ARG A 17 10.15 -11.04 -25.37
N GLU A 18 10.30 -12.34 -25.55
CA GLU A 18 10.14 -13.36 -24.52
C GLU A 18 11.20 -13.26 -23.40
N GLU A 19 12.28 -12.53 -23.64
CA GLU A 19 13.33 -12.28 -22.65
C GLU A 19 13.11 -10.98 -21.87
N GLN A 20 12.24 -10.09 -22.35
CA GLN A 20 11.92 -8.83 -21.69
C GLN A 20 11.09 -9.05 -20.41
N LEU A 21 11.39 -8.33 -19.35
CA LEU A 21 10.68 -8.43 -18.05
C LEU A 21 9.18 -8.16 -18.19
N ALA A 22 8.81 -7.14 -18.96
CA ALA A 22 7.40 -6.82 -19.20
C ALA A 22 6.65 -7.98 -19.87
N TRP A 23 7.29 -8.73 -20.78
CA TRP A 23 6.71 -9.93 -21.38
C TRP A 23 6.56 -11.06 -20.38
N ARG A 24 7.54 -11.25 -19.50
CA ARG A 24 7.47 -12.27 -18.44
C ARG A 24 6.31 -11.99 -17.49
N PHE A 25 6.06 -10.74 -17.17
CA PHE A 25 4.87 -10.34 -16.41
C PHE A 25 3.57 -10.63 -17.17
N ALA A 26 3.53 -10.34 -18.47
CA ALA A 26 2.37 -10.66 -19.29
C ALA A 26 2.12 -12.18 -19.38
N ALA A 27 3.19 -12.97 -19.54
CA ALA A 27 3.09 -14.44 -19.53
C ALA A 27 2.60 -14.98 -18.18
N LEU A 28 3.09 -14.43 -17.05
CA LEU A 28 2.58 -14.74 -15.71
C LEU A 28 1.11 -14.35 -15.56
N ALA A 29 0.69 -13.20 -16.10
CA ALA A 29 -0.68 -12.71 -16.01
C ALA A 29 -1.68 -13.63 -16.71
N VAL A 30 -1.33 -14.23 -17.85
CA VAL A 30 -2.20 -15.14 -18.60
C VAL A 30 -2.12 -16.60 -18.12
N ASP A 31 -1.16 -16.95 -17.25
CA ASP A 31 -1.04 -18.32 -16.73
C ASP A 31 -2.32 -18.71 -15.96
N PRO A 32 -3.02 -19.79 -16.41
CA PRO A 32 -4.32 -20.18 -15.87
C PRO A 32 -4.26 -20.94 -14.54
N VAL A 33 -3.09 -20.99 -13.89
CA VAL A 33 -2.89 -21.71 -12.63
C VAL A 33 -3.97 -21.40 -11.60
N GLU A 34 -4.50 -22.43 -10.97
CA GLU A 34 -5.48 -22.28 -9.89
C GLU A 34 -4.81 -21.73 -8.64
N LEU A 35 -5.53 -20.85 -7.94
CA LEU A 35 -5.06 -20.25 -6.70
C LEU A 35 -5.32 -21.18 -5.52
N GLU A 36 -4.36 -21.22 -4.61
CA GLU A 36 -4.50 -21.95 -3.36
C GLU A 36 -5.60 -21.31 -2.47
N PRO A 37 -6.36 -22.12 -1.69
CA PRO A 37 -7.40 -21.58 -0.81
C PRO A 37 -6.90 -20.49 0.16
N ALA A 38 -5.67 -20.59 0.66
CA ALA A 38 -5.06 -19.59 1.54
C ALA A 38 -4.86 -18.24 0.81
N VAL A 39 -4.52 -18.24 -0.47
CA VAL A 39 -4.39 -17.04 -1.30
C VAL A 39 -5.76 -16.38 -1.47
N VAL A 40 -6.78 -17.16 -1.79
CA VAL A 40 -8.16 -16.68 -1.95
C VAL A 40 -8.69 -16.07 -0.65
N GLU A 41 -8.45 -16.73 0.48
CA GLU A 41 -8.82 -16.20 1.80
C GLU A 41 -8.10 -14.89 2.11
N MET A 42 -6.79 -14.81 1.82
CA MET A 42 -6.00 -13.59 2.07
C MET A 42 -6.46 -12.43 1.18
N ILE A 43 -6.85 -12.68 -0.07
CA ILE A 43 -7.45 -11.65 -0.94
C ILE A 43 -8.71 -11.08 -0.29
N GLY A 44 -9.60 -11.92 0.22
CA GLY A 44 -10.77 -11.46 0.97
C GLY A 44 -10.40 -10.63 2.20
N ASN A 45 -9.36 -11.03 2.93
CA ASN A 45 -8.83 -10.27 4.08
C ASN A 45 -8.31 -8.90 3.66
N ARG A 46 -7.58 -8.81 2.54
CA ARG A 46 -7.07 -7.53 2.01
C ARG A 46 -8.18 -6.61 1.50
N ILE A 47 -9.26 -7.15 0.94
CA ILE A 47 -10.45 -6.36 0.58
C ILE A 47 -11.11 -5.78 1.83
N ILE A 48 -11.24 -6.56 2.91
CA ILE A 48 -11.76 -6.07 4.20
C ILE A 48 -10.84 -4.98 4.76
N ASP A 49 -9.53 -5.18 4.73
CA ASP A 49 -8.54 -4.22 5.22
C ASP A 49 -8.61 -2.87 4.46
N ASN A 50 -8.66 -2.93 3.13
CA ASN A 50 -8.82 -1.75 2.29
C ASN A 50 -10.13 -1.00 2.61
N ALA A 51 -11.24 -1.72 2.75
CA ALA A 51 -12.53 -1.14 3.11
C ALA A 51 -12.50 -0.51 4.52
N ALA A 52 -11.82 -1.14 5.48
CA ALA A 52 -11.64 -0.62 6.83
C ALA A 52 -10.95 0.75 6.82
N VAL A 53 -9.83 0.85 6.10
CA VAL A 53 -9.07 2.11 6.00
C VAL A 53 -9.83 3.16 5.20
N ALA A 54 -10.51 2.76 4.12
CA ALA A 54 -11.37 3.65 3.35
C ALA A 54 -12.52 4.22 4.20
N ALA A 55 -13.16 3.42 5.07
CA ALA A 55 -14.18 3.89 6.00
C ALA A 55 -13.63 4.94 6.97
N ALA A 56 -12.47 4.68 7.59
CA ALA A 56 -11.83 5.61 8.52
C ALA A 56 -11.38 6.92 7.87
N SER A 57 -11.13 6.92 6.57
CA SER A 57 -10.68 8.10 5.80
C SER A 57 -11.81 8.83 5.07
N ILE A 58 -13.02 8.29 5.06
CA ILE A 58 -14.10 8.66 4.13
C ILE A 58 -14.46 10.16 4.16
N ALA A 59 -14.42 10.79 5.33
CA ALA A 59 -14.70 12.21 5.53
C ALA A 59 -13.42 13.08 5.57
N ARG A 60 -12.23 12.50 5.38
CA ARG A 60 -10.99 13.26 5.34
C ARG A 60 -10.85 13.99 4.01
N HIS A 61 -10.28 15.19 4.04
CA HIS A 61 -10.22 16.08 2.88
C HIS A 61 -9.70 15.41 1.58
N PRO A 62 -8.59 14.63 1.57
CA PRO A 62 -8.13 13.99 0.35
C PRO A 62 -9.17 13.01 -0.24
N ALA A 63 -9.81 12.19 0.58
CA ALA A 63 -10.83 11.25 0.14
C ALA A 63 -12.10 11.98 -0.35
N VAL A 64 -12.51 13.05 0.34
CA VAL A 64 -13.64 13.91 -0.06
C VAL A 64 -13.37 14.56 -1.42
N SER A 65 -12.18 15.13 -1.61
CA SER A 65 -11.78 15.79 -2.87
C SER A 65 -11.72 14.78 -4.04
N ALA A 66 -11.09 13.62 -3.85
CA ALA A 66 -10.99 12.60 -4.88
C ALA A 66 -12.37 12.01 -5.26
N ARG A 67 -13.25 11.83 -4.27
CA ARG A 67 -14.64 11.40 -4.50
C ARG A 67 -15.43 12.45 -5.27
N ALA A 68 -15.27 13.74 -4.99
CA ALA A 68 -15.92 14.81 -5.75
C ALA A 68 -15.50 14.79 -7.22
N GLN A 69 -14.21 14.56 -7.50
CA GLN A 69 -13.72 14.38 -8.87
C GLN A 69 -14.36 13.17 -9.56
N ALA A 70 -14.48 12.02 -8.86
CA ALA A 70 -15.15 10.85 -9.43
C ALA A 70 -16.63 11.10 -9.71
N VAL A 71 -17.32 11.84 -8.84
CA VAL A 71 -18.75 12.23 -9.03
C VAL A 71 -18.94 13.09 -10.28
N ALA A 72 -17.96 13.89 -10.67
CA ALA A 72 -18.00 14.65 -11.91
C ALA A 72 -17.83 13.80 -13.18
N HIS A 73 -17.48 12.52 -13.04
CA HIS A 73 -17.26 11.57 -14.15
C HIS A 73 -18.21 10.35 -14.05
N PRO A 74 -19.54 10.57 -14.11
CA PRO A 74 -20.50 9.48 -14.07
C PRO A 74 -20.39 8.65 -15.35
N MET A 75 -20.68 7.33 -15.24
CA MET A 75 -20.81 6.47 -16.40
C MET A 75 -22.11 6.79 -17.11
N ILE A 76 -22.03 7.51 -18.23
CA ILE A 76 -23.19 7.86 -19.04
C ILE A 76 -23.51 6.70 -19.99
N GLN A 77 -24.67 6.09 -19.80
CA GLN A 77 -25.19 5.04 -20.69
C GLN A 77 -25.84 5.69 -21.93
N ALA A 78 -25.03 6.22 -22.84
CA ALA A 78 -25.56 6.80 -24.07
C ALA A 78 -25.99 5.69 -25.05
N GLY A 79 -27.25 5.25 -24.99
CA GLY A 79 -27.95 4.52 -26.07
C GLY A 79 -27.30 3.21 -26.56
N ARG A 80 -26.37 2.61 -25.84
CA ARG A 80 -25.79 1.31 -26.18
C ARG A 80 -26.63 0.16 -25.60
N PRO A 81 -26.91 -0.90 -26.39
CA PRO A 81 -27.71 -2.04 -25.93
C PRO A 81 -27.05 -2.82 -24.79
N GLU A 82 -25.76 -2.69 -24.58
CA GLU A 82 -25.00 -3.27 -23.47
C GLU A 82 -24.73 -2.19 -22.43
N SER A 83 -25.65 -2.01 -21.49
CA SER A 83 -25.52 -1.09 -20.39
C SER A 83 -24.49 -1.63 -19.40
N ARG A 84 -23.27 -1.05 -19.40
CA ARG A 84 -22.28 -1.36 -18.35
C ARG A 84 -22.62 -0.55 -17.10
N PRO A 85 -22.69 -1.17 -15.90
CA PRO A 85 -23.18 -0.50 -14.70
C PRO A 85 -22.27 0.60 -14.17
N GLY A 86 -21.04 0.73 -14.69
CA GLY A 86 -20.00 1.59 -14.14
C GLY A 86 -19.35 0.98 -12.90
N ALA A 87 -18.28 1.59 -12.42
CA ALA A 87 -17.62 1.22 -11.19
C ALA A 87 -18.26 1.93 -9.98
N ALA A 88 -18.20 1.28 -8.80
CA ALA A 88 -18.69 1.85 -7.55
C ALA A 88 -17.58 2.65 -6.84
N VAL A 89 -17.98 3.68 -6.10
CA VAL A 89 -17.10 4.49 -5.25
C VAL A 89 -17.53 4.33 -3.80
N PHE A 90 -16.58 4.08 -2.90
CA PHE A 90 -16.84 3.93 -1.47
C PHE A 90 -17.66 5.10 -0.91
N GLY A 91 -18.69 4.76 -0.16
CA GLY A 91 -19.60 5.70 0.47
C GLY A 91 -20.77 6.16 -0.40
N LEU A 92 -20.70 6.00 -1.72
CA LEU A 92 -21.79 6.43 -2.62
C LEU A 92 -22.83 5.34 -2.82
N ALA A 93 -24.05 5.77 -3.18
CA ALA A 93 -25.17 4.87 -3.41
C ALA A 93 -24.86 3.78 -4.44
N ALA A 94 -25.28 2.55 -4.18
CA ALA A 94 -24.92 1.38 -4.97
C ALA A 94 -25.47 1.38 -6.42
N ASP A 95 -26.51 2.18 -6.72
CA ASP A 95 -27.07 2.36 -8.05
C ASP A 95 -26.30 3.35 -8.94
N ARG A 96 -25.41 4.15 -8.36
CA ARG A 96 -24.57 5.12 -9.09
C ARG A 96 -23.35 4.45 -9.66
N GLY A 97 -23.12 4.61 -10.96
CA GLY A 97 -21.93 4.14 -11.67
C GLY A 97 -21.03 5.27 -12.12
N PHE A 98 -19.71 5.06 -12.00
CA PHE A 98 -18.68 6.01 -12.39
C PHE A 98 -17.72 5.38 -13.38
N SER A 99 -16.98 6.18 -14.12
CA SER A 99 -15.95 5.65 -15.00
C SER A 99 -14.84 4.99 -14.16
N PRO A 100 -14.30 3.84 -14.60
CA PRO A 100 -13.48 2.99 -13.75
C PRO A 100 -12.17 3.64 -13.31
N GLU A 101 -11.55 4.48 -14.13
CA GLU A 101 -10.32 5.20 -13.81
C GLU A 101 -10.54 6.24 -12.70
N TRP A 102 -11.71 6.90 -12.66
CA TRP A 102 -12.04 7.84 -11.59
C TRP A 102 -12.55 7.15 -10.32
N ALA A 103 -13.22 6.00 -10.46
CA ALA A 103 -13.54 5.17 -9.30
C ALA A 103 -12.25 4.59 -8.66
N ALA A 104 -11.29 4.12 -9.47
CA ALA A 104 -9.98 3.68 -9.01
C ALA A 104 -9.23 4.81 -8.27
N TRP A 105 -9.28 6.03 -8.80
CA TRP A 105 -8.74 7.22 -8.17
C TRP A 105 -9.35 7.49 -6.79
N ALA A 106 -10.67 7.61 -6.70
CA ALA A 106 -11.36 7.94 -5.46
C ALA A 106 -11.18 6.86 -4.38
N ASN A 107 -11.35 5.60 -4.76
CA ASN A 107 -11.18 4.47 -3.85
C ASN A 107 -9.71 4.29 -3.43
N GLY A 108 -8.77 4.48 -4.36
CA GLY A 108 -7.34 4.40 -4.09
C GLY A 108 -6.89 5.47 -3.07
N VAL A 109 -7.36 6.71 -3.22
CA VAL A 109 -7.06 7.78 -2.24
C VAL A 109 -7.64 7.44 -0.86
N ALA A 110 -8.90 6.96 -0.80
CA ALA A 110 -9.54 6.60 0.46
C ALA A 110 -8.78 5.45 1.18
N VAL A 111 -8.32 4.45 0.44
CA VAL A 111 -7.52 3.33 0.97
C VAL A 111 -6.14 3.80 1.46
N ARG A 112 -5.51 4.74 0.75
CA ARG A 112 -4.13 5.14 1.03
C ARG A 112 -3.99 6.25 2.06
N GLU A 113 -5.02 7.05 2.31
CA GLU A 113 -4.99 8.29 3.09
C GLU A 113 -4.37 8.12 4.49
N LEU A 114 -4.72 7.06 5.19
CA LEU A 114 -4.23 6.82 6.56
C LEU A 114 -2.94 5.99 6.62
N ASP A 115 -2.42 5.56 5.46
CA ASP A 115 -1.25 4.65 5.41
C ASP A 115 -1.41 3.44 6.36
N PHE A 116 -2.59 2.81 6.34
CA PHE A 116 -3.03 1.88 7.37
C PHE A 116 -3.45 0.50 6.81
N HIS A 117 -3.33 0.29 5.50
CA HIS A 117 -3.53 -1.02 4.88
C HIS A 117 -2.22 -1.81 4.82
N ASP A 118 -2.15 -2.84 3.97
CA ASP A 118 -1.01 -3.73 3.93
C ASP A 118 0.32 -3.10 3.46
N THR A 119 1.39 -3.84 3.61
CA THR A 119 2.72 -3.49 3.11
C THR A 119 3.55 -4.75 2.83
N PHE A 120 4.65 -4.57 2.11
CA PHE A 120 5.69 -5.58 1.93
C PHE A 120 7.06 -4.89 1.88
N LEU A 121 8.07 -5.49 2.52
CA LEU A 121 9.41 -4.95 2.69
C LEU A 121 10.45 -6.01 2.29
N ALA A 122 11.33 -5.64 1.36
CA ALA A 122 12.47 -6.45 0.93
C ALA A 122 13.63 -5.53 0.48
N ALA A 123 14.08 -5.59 -0.79
CA ALA A 123 15.01 -4.62 -1.34
C ALA A 123 14.38 -3.21 -1.42
N GLU A 124 13.09 -3.15 -1.72
CA GLU A 124 12.24 -1.95 -1.69
C GLU A 124 11.12 -2.16 -0.67
N TYR A 125 10.28 -1.17 -0.48
CA TYR A 125 9.00 -1.25 0.23
C TYR A 125 7.84 -0.92 -0.71
N SER A 126 6.67 -1.51 -0.47
CA SER A 126 5.48 -1.20 -1.24
C SER A 126 4.21 -1.51 -0.45
N HIS A 127 3.07 -1.14 -1.03
CA HIS A 127 1.75 -1.42 -0.51
C HIS A 127 0.95 -2.16 -1.59
N PRO A 128 1.05 -3.49 -1.68
CA PRO A 128 0.41 -4.24 -2.77
C PRO A 128 -1.11 -4.15 -2.77
N GLY A 129 -1.74 -3.81 -1.64
CA GLY A 129 -3.17 -3.52 -1.52
C GLY A 129 -3.65 -2.36 -2.40
N ASP A 130 -2.75 -1.49 -2.84
CA ASP A 130 -3.03 -0.42 -3.80
C ASP A 130 -3.46 -0.96 -5.19
N ASN A 131 -3.20 -2.25 -5.50
CA ASN A 131 -3.71 -2.91 -6.71
C ASN A 131 -5.24 -3.16 -6.66
N ILE A 132 -5.84 -3.29 -5.47
CA ILE A 132 -7.24 -3.68 -5.34
C ILE A 132 -8.20 -2.64 -5.94
N PRO A 133 -8.08 -1.33 -5.64
CA PRO A 133 -9.00 -0.32 -6.18
C PRO A 133 -9.09 -0.30 -7.72
N PRO A 134 -8.00 -0.26 -8.50
CA PRO A 134 -8.09 -0.23 -9.96
C PRO A 134 -8.58 -1.56 -10.55
N VAL A 135 -8.15 -2.71 -10.01
CA VAL A 135 -8.60 -4.03 -10.48
C VAL A 135 -10.11 -4.22 -10.21
N LEU A 136 -10.58 -3.86 -8.99
CA LEU A 136 -11.99 -3.95 -8.63
C LEU A 136 -12.87 -3.00 -9.48
N ALA A 137 -12.43 -1.76 -9.69
CA ALA A 137 -13.18 -0.78 -10.49
C ALA A 137 -13.41 -1.29 -11.92
N VAL A 138 -12.37 -1.83 -12.57
CA VAL A 138 -12.50 -2.40 -13.92
C VAL A 138 -13.35 -3.68 -13.91
N ALA A 139 -13.17 -4.53 -12.92
CA ALA A 139 -13.98 -5.75 -12.77
C ALA A 139 -15.49 -5.43 -12.63
N GLN A 140 -15.84 -4.42 -11.85
CA GLN A 140 -17.21 -3.92 -11.71
C GLN A 140 -17.75 -3.36 -13.03
N GLN A 141 -16.99 -2.48 -13.68
CA GLN A 141 -17.33 -1.88 -14.97
C GLN A 141 -17.60 -2.93 -16.06
N MET A 142 -16.79 -3.99 -16.08
CA MET A 142 -16.82 -5.02 -17.12
C MET A 142 -17.71 -6.23 -16.73
N GLY A 143 -18.41 -6.15 -15.58
CA GLY A 143 -19.31 -7.19 -15.11
C GLY A 143 -18.63 -8.54 -14.91
N ARG A 144 -17.41 -8.56 -14.38
CA ARG A 144 -16.64 -9.80 -14.16
C ARG A 144 -17.13 -10.54 -12.92
N SER A 145 -16.73 -11.81 -12.79
CA SER A 145 -17.04 -12.65 -11.64
C SER A 145 -16.06 -12.46 -10.48
N GLY A 146 -16.41 -12.97 -9.29
CA GLY A 146 -15.51 -13.01 -8.15
C GLY A 146 -14.24 -13.80 -8.43
N ARG A 147 -14.32 -14.88 -9.17
CA ARG A 147 -13.16 -15.69 -9.60
C ARG A 147 -12.20 -14.89 -10.49
N ASP A 148 -12.72 -14.12 -11.44
CA ASP A 148 -11.90 -13.27 -12.30
C ASP A 148 -11.18 -12.20 -11.46
N LEU A 149 -11.89 -11.56 -10.54
CA LEU A 149 -11.34 -10.55 -9.63
C LEU A 149 -10.20 -11.12 -8.76
N VAL A 150 -10.43 -12.27 -8.15
CA VAL A 150 -9.44 -12.94 -7.28
C VAL A 150 -8.16 -13.26 -8.05
N ARG A 151 -8.27 -13.77 -9.28
CA ARG A 151 -7.11 -14.03 -10.14
C ARG A 151 -6.35 -12.76 -10.49
N GLY A 152 -7.05 -11.67 -10.80
CA GLY A 152 -6.42 -10.38 -11.10
C GLY A 152 -5.70 -9.77 -9.92
N ILE A 153 -6.30 -9.81 -8.72
CA ILE A 153 -5.66 -9.31 -7.49
C ILE A 153 -4.41 -10.15 -7.18
N ALA A 154 -4.49 -11.49 -7.26
CA ALA A 154 -3.32 -12.36 -7.06
C ALA A 154 -2.18 -12.01 -8.02
N THR A 155 -2.48 -11.76 -9.31
CA THR A 155 -1.47 -11.36 -10.30
C THR A 155 -0.82 -10.01 -9.97
N GLY A 156 -1.62 -9.00 -9.60
CA GLY A 156 -1.09 -7.69 -9.20
C GLY A 156 -0.16 -7.78 -7.99
N TYR A 157 -0.56 -8.52 -6.97
CA TYR A 157 0.27 -8.77 -5.78
C TYR A 157 1.58 -9.49 -6.13
N GLU A 158 1.50 -10.58 -6.93
CA GLU A 158 2.68 -11.37 -7.30
C GLU A 158 3.72 -10.48 -7.98
N ILE A 159 3.34 -9.76 -9.02
CA ILE A 159 4.26 -8.91 -9.78
C ILE A 159 4.84 -7.79 -8.92
N GLN A 160 4.03 -7.12 -8.12
CA GLN A 160 4.53 -6.02 -7.30
C GLN A 160 5.49 -6.50 -6.21
N VAL A 161 5.17 -7.59 -5.52
CA VAL A 161 6.02 -8.16 -4.48
C VAL A 161 7.34 -8.66 -5.07
N ASP A 162 7.32 -9.29 -6.23
CA ASP A 162 8.53 -9.80 -6.89
C ASP A 162 9.43 -8.67 -7.42
N LEU A 163 8.85 -7.57 -7.92
CA LEU A 163 9.60 -6.36 -8.23
C LEU A 163 10.28 -5.80 -6.98
N VAL A 164 9.57 -5.72 -5.86
CA VAL A 164 10.10 -5.23 -4.58
C VAL A 164 11.21 -6.11 -4.02
N LYS A 165 11.15 -7.41 -4.25
CA LYS A 165 12.23 -8.35 -3.86
C LYS A 165 13.53 -8.10 -4.64
N GLY A 166 13.44 -7.70 -5.90
CA GLY A 166 14.59 -7.64 -6.79
C GLY A 166 15.06 -6.25 -7.21
N MET A 167 14.28 -5.18 -6.98
CA MET A 167 14.58 -3.85 -7.52
C MET A 167 14.23 -2.75 -6.53
N CYS A 168 15.25 -2.04 -6.03
CA CYS A 168 15.11 -0.93 -5.09
C CYS A 168 14.97 0.39 -5.84
N LEU A 169 13.87 1.12 -5.66
CA LEU A 169 13.62 2.40 -6.30
C LEU A 169 14.05 3.59 -5.42
N HIS A 170 13.89 3.48 -4.10
CA HIS A 170 14.15 4.60 -3.20
C HIS A 170 15.64 5.01 -3.16
N GLU A 171 16.57 4.09 -3.39
CA GLU A 171 18.01 4.41 -3.54
C GLU A 171 18.25 5.37 -4.72
N HIS A 172 17.45 5.22 -5.78
CA HIS A 172 17.48 6.04 -6.98
C HIS A 172 16.54 7.25 -6.92
N LYS A 173 15.94 7.53 -5.75
CA LYS A 173 15.04 8.67 -5.51
C LYS A 173 13.75 8.61 -6.33
N ILE A 174 13.32 7.40 -6.72
CA ILE A 174 12.07 7.11 -7.40
C ILE A 174 11.04 6.67 -6.36
N ASP A 175 9.79 7.09 -6.50
CA ASP A 175 8.68 6.63 -5.66
C ASP A 175 8.34 5.17 -6.00
N HIS A 176 8.14 4.35 -4.98
CA HIS A 176 7.80 2.93 -5.11
C HIS A 176 6.52 2.67 -5.93
N VAL A 177 5.67 3.67 -6.15
CA VAL A 177 4.46 3.55 -6.99
C VAL A 177 4.78 3.25 -8.46
N ALA A 178 6.04 3.41 -8.90
CA ALA A 178 6.45 2.97 -10.22
C ALA A 178 6.33 1.43 -10.41
N HIS A 179 6.36 0.64 -9.32
CA HIS A 179 6.04 -0.79 -9.38
C HIS A 179 4.54 -1.08 -9.46
N LEU A 180 3.71 -0.17 -8.96
CA LEU A 180 2.25 -0.34 -8.93
C LEU A 180 1.61 -0.22 -10.32
N GLY A 181 2.06 0.72 -11.16
CA GLY A 181 1.50 0.88 -12.51
C GLY A 181 1.51 -0.44 -13.31
N PRO A 182 2.68 -1.07 -13.52
CA PRO A 182 2.80 -2.35 -14.21
C PRO A 182 2.01 -3.48 -13.57
N SER A 183 2.06 -3.61 -12.24
CA SER A 183 1.38 -4.70 -11.51
C SER A 183 -0.15 -4.57 -11.61
N ALA A 184 -0.68 -3.35 -11.47
CA ALA A 184 -2.11 -3.08 -11.62
C ALA A 184 -2.59 -3.32 -13.06
N ALA A 185 -1.80 -2.90 -14.07
CA ALA A 185 -2.12 -3.17 -15.47
C ALA A 185 -2.20 -4.67 -15.76
N ALA A 186 -1.24 -5.45 -15.27
CA ALA A 186 -1.25 -6.91 -15.39
C ALA A 186 -2.43 -7.55 -14.66
N GLY A 187 -2.73 -7.09 -13.42
CA GLY A 187 -3.88 -7.56 -12.65
C GLY A 187 -5.22 -7.29 -13.32
N ILE A 188 -5.38 -6.10 -13.92
CA ILE A 188 -6.55 -5.75 -14.74
C ILE A 188 -6.62 -6.67 -15.95
N GLY A 189 -5.50 -6.86 -16.67
CA GLY A 189 -5.43 -7.75 -17.83
C GLY A 189 -5.84 -9.18 -17.52
N THR A 190 -5.36 -9.74 -16.39
CA THR A 190 -5.78 -11.06 -15.89
C THR A 190 -7.27 -11.10 -15.60
N THR A 191 -7.81 -10.08 -14.91
CA THR A 191 -9.25 -9.99 -14.58
C THR A 191 -10.13 -10.00 -15.84
N LEU A 192 -9.66 -9.33 -16.89
CA LEU A 192 -10.38 -9.24 -18.15
C LEU A 192 -10.18 -10.45 -19.07
N GLY A 193 -9.18 -11.30 -18.77
CA GLY A 193 -8.80 -12.44 -19.62
C GLY A 193 -8.20 -11.98 -20.95
N LEU A 194 -7.39 -10.92 -20.94
CA LEU A 194 -6.71 -10.39 -22.13
C LEU A 194 -5.55 -11.26 -22.56
N ASP A 195 -5.18 -11.19 -23.84
CA ASP A 195 -4.00 -11.86 -24.38
C ASP A 195 -2.71 -11.24 -23.84
N ALA A 196 -1.63 -12.04 -23.78
CA ALA A 196 -0.33 -11.60 -23.28
C ALA A 196 0.22 -10.37 -24.01
N GLU A 197 -0.03 -10.24 -25.32
CA GLU A 197 0.39 -9.07 -26.10
C GLU A 197 -0.26 -7.78 -25.60
N VAL A 198 -1.56 -7.78 -25.36
CA VAL A 198 -2.29 -6.62 -24.86
C VAL A 198 -1.80 -6.24 -23.45
N ILE A 199 -1.59 -7.23 -22.60
CA ILE A 199 -1.06 -7.02 -21.24
C ILE A 199 0.37 -6.47 -21.29
N PHE A 200 1.22 -6.98 -22.16
CA PHE A 200 2.58 -6.48 -22.37
C PHE A 200 2.59 -4.99 -22.76
N GLN A 201 1.74 -4.59 -23.69
CA GLN A 201 1.63 -3.20 -24.11
C GLN A 201 1.10 -2.31 -22.97
N ALA A 202 0.12 -2.79 -22.20
CA ALA A 202 -0.41 -2.06 -21.05
C ALA A 202 0.64 -1.86 -19.96
N ILE A 203 1.45 -2.87 -19.65
CA ILE A 203 2.55 -2.81 -18.66
C ILE A 203 3.57 -1.72 -19.08
N GLY A 204 4.00 -1.71 -20.33
CA GLY A 204 4.96 -0.72 -20.84
C GLY A 204 4.43 0.70 -20.74
N GLN A 205 3.18 0.95 -21.15
CA GLN A 205 2.53 2.26 -21.03
C GLN A 205 2.38 2.68 -19.57
N ALA A 206 1.97 1.75 -18.68
CA ALA A 206 1.78 2.05 -17.28
C ALA A 206 3.11 2.45 -16.60
N LEU A 207 4.21 1.70 -16.81
CA LEU A 207 5.52 2.05 -16.26
C LEU A 207 5.98 3.43 -16.73
N HIS A 208 5.83 3.71 -18.02
CA HIS A 208 6.27 4.98 -18.59
C HIS A 208 5.56 6.19 -17.97
N THR A 209 4.29 6.03 -17.57
CA THR A 209 3.47 7.13 -17.06
C THR A 209 3.40 7.24 -15.53
N THR A 210 3.84 6.20 -14.79
CA THR A 210 3.71 6.18 -13.32
C THR A 210 5.04 6.38 -12.58
N THR A 211 6.12 6.63 -13.30
CA THR A 211 7.42 6.92 -12.69
C THR A 211 7.46 8.36 -12.17
N ALA A 212 7.67 8.52 -10.86
CA ALA A 212 7.71 9.80 -10.17
C ALA A 212 8.85 9.85 -9.15
N THR A 213 9.21 11.06 -8.70
CA THR A 213 10.28 11.24 -7.72
C THR A 213 9.82 10.92 -6.30
N ARG A 214 10.77 10.49 -5.45
CA ARG A 214 10.52 10.22 -4.03
C ARG A 214 10.33 11.48 -3.18
N GLN A 215 10.28 12.69 -3.76
CA GLN A 215 10.01 13.92 -3.01
C GLN A 215 8.66 13.87 -2.28
N SER A 216 7.69 13.09 -2.78
CA SER A 216 6.42 12.81 -2.11
C SER A 216 6.56 12.17 -0.70
N ARG A 217 7.77 11.69 -0.33
CA ARG A 217 8.05 10.95 0.91
C ARG A 217 9.13 11.60 1.77
N LYS A 218 9.54 12.85 1.48
CA LYS A 218 10.61 13.54 2.20
C LYS A 218 10.33 15.04 2.32
N GLY A 219 10.85 15.65 3.40
CA GLY A 219 10.58 17.02 3.75
C GLY A 219 9.14 17.21 4.21
N GLU A 220 8.48 18.26 3.78
CA GLU A 220 7.06 18.47 4.04
C GLU A 220 6.24 17.45 3.24
N ILE A 221 5.87 16.35 3.91
CA ILE A 221 5.04 15.31 3.32
C ILE A 221 3.60 15.82 3.28
N SER A 222 3.05 15.92 2.08
CA SER A 222 1.68 16.41 1.83
C SER A 222 0.70 15.26 1.61
N SER A 223 -0.59 15.61 1.48
CA SER A 223 -1.65 14.68 1.08
C SER A 223 -1.37 13.98 -0.27
N TRP A 224 -0.43 14.49 -1.09
CA TRP A 224 0.01 13.80 -2.30
C TRP A 224 0.49 12.36 -2.06
N LYS A 225 0.92 12.08 -0.83
CA LYS A 225 1.25 10.71 -0.39
C LYS A 225 0.10 9.72 -0.62
N ALA A 226 -1.16 10.14 -0.45
CA ALA A 226 -2.33 9.32 -0.73
C ALA A 226 -2.69 9.31 -2.23
N TYR A 227 -2.45 10.42 -2.92
CA TYR A 227 -2.79 10.55 -4.33
C TYR A 227 -1.85 9.79 -5.27
N ALA A 228 -0.55 9.70 -4.96
CA ALA A 228 0.44 9.08 -5.85
C ALA A 228 0.09 7.63 -6.24
N PRO A 229 -0.23 6.69 -5.32
CA PRO A 229 -0.63 5.33 -5.71
C PRO A 229 -2.00 5.30 -6.42
N ALA A 230 -2.96 6.13 -6.01
CA ALA A 230 -4.24 6.23 -6.69
C ALA A 230 -4.07 6.71 -8.14
N PHE A 231 -3.13 7.64 -8.39
CA PHE A 231 -2.77 8.07 -9.73
C PHE A 231 -2.16 6.93 -10.55
N ALA A 232 -1.26 6.14 -9.97
CA ALA A 232 -0.69 4.99 -10.65
C ALA A 232 -1.76 3.96 -11.03
N GLY A 233 -2.71 3.68 -10.13
CA GLY A 233 -3.85 2.81 -10.42
C GLY A 233 -4.76 3.36 -11.52
N LYS A 234 -5.04 4.67 -11.50
CA LYS A 234 -5.79 5.36 -12.57
C LYS A 234 -5.09 5.22 -13.91
N MET A 235 -3.78 5.48 -13.98
CA MET A 235 -2.99 5.35 -15.21
C MET A 235 -2.93 3.92 -15.72
N ALA A 236 -2.91 2.91 -14.83
CA ALA A 236 -2.98 1.51 -15.23
C ALA A 236 -4.30 1.17 -15.93
N VAL A 237 -5.44 1.67 -15.43
CA VAL A 237 -6.75 1.50 -16.11
C VAL A 237 -6.72 2.11 -17.50
N GLU A 238 -6.21 3.33 -17.66
CA GLU A 238 -6.11 4.01 -18.95
C GLU A 238 -5.12 3.32 -19.90
N ALA A 239 -4.01 2.78 -19.38
CA ALA A 239 -3.03 2.03 -20.18
C ALA A 239 -3.65 0.74 -20.75
N VAL A 240 -4.42 0.01 -19.94
CA VAL A 240 -5.12 -1.19 -20.41
C VAL A 240 -6.15 -0.84 -21.46
N ASP A 241 -6.96 0.22 -21.29
CA ASP A 241 -7.94 0.64 -22.31
C ASP A 241 -7.27 1.00 -23.64
N ARG A 242 -6.14 1.74 -23.61
CA ARG A 242 -5.38 2.05 -24.83
C ARG A 242 -4.81 0.80 -25.50
N ALA A 243 -4.22 -0.11 -24.73
CA ALA A 243 -3.68 -1.35 -25.27
C ALA A 243 -4.77 -2.25 -25.89
N MET A 244 -5.96 -2.32 -25.29
CA MET A 244 -7.13 -3.02 -25.86
C MET A 244 -7.61 -2.40 -27.17
N ARG A 245 -7.29 -1.12 -27.44
CA ARG A 245 -7.57 -0.44 -28.73
C ARG A 245 -6.46 -0.63 -29.75
N GLY A 246 -5.39 -1.37 -29.41
CA GLY A 246 -4.27 -1.66 -30.29
C GLY A 246 -3.11 -0.67 -30.19
N GLU A 247 -3.12 0.24 -29.20
CA GLU A 247 -2.01 1.15 -28.95
C GLU A 247 -0.82 0.42 -28.34
N THR A 248 0.38 0.72 -28.81
CA THR A 248 1.62 0.10 -28.38
C THR A 248 2.36 0.93 -27.32
N SER A 249 3.33 0.33 -26.67
CA SER A 249 4.17 0.95 -25.65
C SER A 249 5.62 1.12 -26.12
N PRO A 250 6.41 2.01 -25.48
CA PRO A 250 7.86 2.01 -25.61
C PRO A 250 8.43 0.62 -25.23
N THR A 251 9.27 0.04 -26.09
CA THR A 251 9.77 -1.34 -25.95
C THR A 251 11.24 -1.43 -26.37
N PRO A 252 12.13 -2.08 -25.58
CA PRO A 252 11.92 -2.66 -24.25
C PRO A 252 11.84 -1.59 -23.15
N ILE A 253 10.79 -1.59 -22.33
CA ILE A 253 10.59 -0.49 -21.36
C ILE A 253 11.57 -0.58 -20.18
N TYR A 254 11.92 -1.77 -19.70
CA TYR A 254 12.88 -1.97 -18.62
C TYR A 254 14.32 -1.97 -19.14
N GLU A 255 14.60 -2.75 -20.19
CA GLU A 255 15.94 -3.12 -20.65
C GLU A 255 16.48 -2.20 -21.77
N GLY A 256 15.68 -1.30 -22.33
CA GLY A 256 16.13 -0.40 -23.40
C GLY A 256 17.30 0.48 -22.98
N GLU A 257 18.14 0.90 -23.95
CA GLU A 257 19.28 1.81 -23.67
C GLU A 257 18.86 3.20 -23.16
N ASP A 258 17.62 3.63 -23.46
CA ASP A 258 16.95 4.79 -22.90
C ASP A 258 15.81 4.38 -21.94
N GLY A 259 15.83 3.13 -21.47
CA GLY A 259 14.79 2.53 -20.63
C GLY A 259 14.98 2.74 -19.13
N PHE A 260 14.11 2.09 -18.36
CA PHE A 260 13.98 2.28 -16.93
C PHE A 260 15.27 1.93 -16.15
N VAL A 261 15.93 0.80 -16.49
CA VAL A 261 17.15 0.35 -15.82
C VAL A 261 18.32 1.30 -16.11
N ALA A 262 18.48 1.70 -17.36
CA ALA A 262 19.62 2.48 -17.81
C ALA A 262 19.69 3.88 -17.19
N TRP A 263 18.54 4.56 -17.10
CA TRP A 263 18.48 5.98 -16.74
C TRP A 263 17.94 6.28 -15.36
N LEU A 264 17.08 5.42 -14.85
CA LEU A 264 16.38 5.71 -13.60
C LEU A 264 16.88 4.87 -12.42
N LEU A 265 17.67 3.83 -12.68
CA LEU A 265 18.24 2.96 -11.66
C LEU A 265 19.77 3.01 -11.61
N ALA A 266 20.44 1.90 -11.33
CA ALA A 266 21.89 1.85 -11.14
C ALA A 266 22.71 2.00 -12.44
N GLY A 267 22.05 2.22 -13.57
CA GLY A 267 22.71 2.45 -14.87
C GLY A 267 22.90 1.18 -15.70
N PRO A 268 23.44 1.34 -16.93
CA PRO A 268 23.42 0.28 -17.94
C PRO A 268 24.27 -0.94 -17.61
N GLU A 269 25.28 -0.80 -16.75
CA GLU A 269 26.19 -1.91 -16.37
C GLU A 269 25.61 -2.79 -15.26
N HIS A 270 24.52 -2.38 -14.61
CA HIS A 270 23.94 -3.11 -13.49
C HIS A 270 22.95 -4.19 -13.97
N THR A 271 22.91 -5.31 -13.25
CA THR A 271 21.95 -6.41 -13.49
C THR A 271 21.10 -6.63 -12.25
N TYR A 272 19.79 -6.48 -12.39
CA TYR A 272 18.81 -6.82 -11.36
C TYR A 272 18.41 -8.29 -11.49
N GLN A 273 18.07 -8.93 -10.35
CA GLN A 273 17.58 -10.30 -10.30
C GLN A 273 16.14 -10.29 -9.79
N ILE A 274 15.18 -10.49 -10.67
CA ILE A 274 13.76 -10.47 -10.32
C ILE A 274 13.28 -11.93 -10.18
N PRO A 275 12.83 -12.34 -8.99
CA PRO A 275 12.24 -13.65 -8.81
C PRO A 275 10.82 -13.66 -9.42
N LEU A 276 10.48 -14.70 -10.18
CA LEU A 276 9.13 -14.92 -10.70
C LEU A 276 8.75 -16.40 -10.57
N PRO A 277 7.47 -16.72 -10.34
CA PRO A 277 7.00 -18.09 -10.46
C PRO A 277 7.17 -18.58 -11.89
N GLY A 278 7.50 -19.87 -12.02
CA GLY A 278 7.54 -20.56 -13.32
C GLY A 278 6.13 -20.85 -13.84
N PRO A 279 6.00 -21.25 -15.13
CA PRO A 279 4.72 -21.66 -15.68
C PRO A 279 4.06 -22.77 -14.83
N GLY A 280 2.80 -22.58 -14.45
CA GLY A 280 2.05 -23.50 -13.60
C GLY A 280 2.38 -23.46 -12.12
N GLU A 281 3.30 -22.59 -11.67
CA GLU A 281 3.53 -22.34 -10.25
C GLU A 281 2.48 -21.37 -9.69
N SER A 282 2.04 -21.60 -8.45
CA SER A 282 1.00 -20.79 -7.79
C SER A 282 1.48 -19.38 -7.50
N LYS A 283 0.60 -18.38 -7.69
CA LYS A 283 0.77 -16.97 -7.34
C LYS A 283 0.51 -16.79 -5.85
N ARG A 284 1.55 -16.76 -5.02
CA ARG A 284 1.45 -16.83 -3.56
C ARG A 284 1.93 -15.57 -2.83
N ALA A 285 2.49 -14.60 -3.54
CA ALA A 285 3.21 -13.47 -2.92
C ALA A 285 2.34 -12.62 -1.98
N ILE A 286 1.01 -12.65 -2.12
CA ILE A 286 0.10 -12.00 -1.17
C ILE A 286 0.27 -12.55 0.26
N LEU A 287 0.65 -13.82 0.42
CA LEU A 287 0.87 -14.45 1.73
C LEU A 287 2.12 -13.94 2.43
N ASP A 288 3.06 -13.35 1.68
CA ASP A 288 4.29 -12.75 2.21
C ASP A 288 4.07 -11.32 2.72
N THR A 289 2.91 -10.72 2.44
CA THR A 289 2.61 -9.32 2.79
C THR A 289 2.14 -9.17 4.23
N TYR A 290 2.33 -7.98 4.79
CA TYR A 290 2.06 -7.69 6.19
C TYR A 290 0.87 -6.76 6.35
N THR A 291 0.09 -6.92 7.42
CA THR A 291 -0.97 -5.99 7.81
C THR A 291 -0.46 -5.01 8.85
N LYS A 292 -0.91 -3.76 8.78
CA LYS A 292 -0.70 -2.77 9.83
C LYS A 292 -1.83 -2.85 10.88
N GLU A 293 -1.46 -3.08 12.14
CA GLU A 293 -2.39 -2.94 13.28
C GLU A 293 -2.57 -1.47 13.66
N TYR A 294 -1.54 -0.66 13.41
CA TYR A 294 -1.52 0.77 13.75
C TYR A 294 -1.40 1.64 12.49
N SER A 295 -2.07 2.78 12.49
CA SER A 295 -1.97 3.79 11.44
C SER A 295 -0.66 4.56 11.57
N ALA A 296 0.44 3.92 11.20
CA ALA A 296 1.80 4.46 11.22
C ALA A 296 2.67 3.70 10.20
N GLU A 297 3.82 4.26 9.87
CA GLU A 297 4.79 3.60 9.00
C GLU A 297 5.13 2.19 9.52
N TYR A 298 5.40 1.22 8.59
CA TYR A 298 5.46 -0.20 9.01
C TYR A 298 6.60 -0.51 9.98
N GLN A 299 7.76 0.10 9.82
CA GLN A 299 8.92 -0.10 10.68
C GLN A 299 8.67 0.36 12.13
N SER A 300 7.61 1.15 12.36
CA SER A 300 7.18 1.55 13.70
C SER A 300 6.25 0.54 14.37
N GLN A 301 5.66 -0.43 13.66
CA GLN A 301 4.64 -1.32 14.21
C GLN A 301 5.16 -2.11 15.43
N ALA A 302 6.30 -2.80 15.29
CA ALA A 302 6.93 -3.51 16.40
C ALA A 302 7.39 -2.57 17.54
N LEU A 303 7.82 -1.36 17.19
CA LEU A 303 8.26 -0.36 18.17
C LEU A 303 7.08 0.25 18.95
N ILE A 304 5.89 0.32 18.36
CA ILE A 304 4.64 0.65 19.07
C ILE A 304 4.30 -0.45 20.09
N ASP A 305 4.39 -1.72 19.68
CA ASP A 305 4.18 -2.85 20.61
C ASP A 305 5.18 -2.83 21.76
N LEU A 306 6.46 -2.55 21.47
CA LEU A 306 7.50 -2.37 22.51
C LEU A 306 7.18 -1.21 23.44
N ALA A 307 6.82 -0.04 22.91
CA ALA A 307 6.49 1.14 23.71
C ALA A 307 5.32 0.85 24.66
N ARG A 308 4.28 0.17 24.18
CA ARG A 308 3.12 -0.24 24.99
C ARG A 308 3.51 -1.23 26.09
N ARG A 309 4.41 -2.15 25.80
CA ARG A 309 4.90 -3.16 26.74
C ARG A 309 5.81 -2.55 27.82
N MET A 310 6.65 -1.59 27.44
CA MET A 310 7.59 -0.93 28.35
C MET A 310 6.95 0.20 29.18
N GLY A 311 5.89 0.83 28.70
CA GLY A 311 5.22 1.96 29.39
C GLY A 311 4.89 1.68 30.86
N PRO A 312 4.25 0.56 31.22
CA PRO A 312 3.98 0.19 32.62
C PRO A 312 5.24 0.06 33.48
N LEU A 313 6.38 -0.36 32.91
CA LEU A 313 7.65 -0.51 33.62
C LEU A 313 8.31 0.86 33.88
N VAL A 314 8.16 1.81 32.99
CA VAL A 314 8.62 3.20 33.15
C VAL A 314 7.80 3.93 34.22
N GLY A 315 6.49 3.67 34.26
CA GLY A 315 5.53 4.29 35.18
C GLY A 315 5.23 5.76 34.81
N SER A 316 6.20 6.65 34.88
CA SER A 316 6.05 8.06 34.51
C SER A 316 7.09 8.50 33.47
N ALA A 317 6.63 9.09 32.37
CA ALA A 317 7.50 9.62 31.34
C ALA A 317 8.47 10.71 31.84
N ALA A 318 8.13 11.43 32.91
CA ALA A 318 8.99 12.43 33.54
C ALA A 318 10.29 11.83 34.11
N ARG A 319 10.29 10.55 34.47
CA ARG A 319 11.47 9.83 34.98
C ARG A 319 12.47 9.45 33.89
N VAL A 320 12.07 9.57 32.62
CA VAL A 320 12.93 9.17 31.51
C VAL A 320 14.04 10.20 31.30
N ARG A 321 15.30 9.76 31.37
CA ARG A 321 16.49 10.54 31.03
C ARG A 321 16.76 10.47 29.53
N SER A 322 16.74 9.26 28.94
CA SER A 322 16.97 9.04 27.52
C SER A 322 16.37 7.72 27.05
N ILE A 323 16.02 7.66 25.76
CA ILE A 323 15.62 6.45 25.05
C ILE A 323 16.50 6.30 23.81
N VAL A 324 17.13 5.13 23.66
CA VAL A 324 17.86 4.79 22.43
C VAL A 324 17.22 3.56 21.79
N ILE A 325 16.83 3.70 20.53
CA ILE A 325 16.26 2.63 19.71
C ILE A 325 17.35 2.14 18.75
N HIS A 326 17.87 0.95 19.01
CA HIS A 326 18.81 0.25 18.12
C HIS A 326 18.00 -0.48 17.06
N THR A 327 18.21 -0.16 15.80
CA THR A 327 17.35 -0.67 14.71
C THR A 327 18.12 -0.76 13.39
N SER A 328 17.44 -1.16 12.30
CA SER A 328 18.06 -1.29 10.98
C SER A 328 18.48 0.07 10.41
N HIS A 329 19.43 0.04 9.45
CA HIS A 329 19.79 1.19 8.62
C HIS A 329 18.54 1.90 8.08
N HIS A 330 17.61 1.12 7.52
CA HIS A 330 16.40 1.64 6.91
C HIS A 330 15.54 2.43 7.89
N THR A 331 15.22 1.85 9.03
CA THR A 331 14.44 2.52 10.08
C THR A 331 15.15 3.78 10.58
N HIS A 332 16.46 3.70 10.85
CA HIS A 332 17.25 4.82 11.33
C HIS A 332 17.25 6.02 10.35
N PHE A 333 17.47 5.78 9.06
CA PHE A 333 17.59 6.84 8.04
C PHE A 333 16.27 7.25 7.39
N VAL A 334 15.17 6.49 7.55
CA VAL A 334 13.86 6.85 6.98
C VAL A 334 12.97 7.54 8.00
N ILE A 335 12.80 6.96 9.18
CA ILE A 335 11.86 7.47 10.20
C ILE A 335 12.54 7.86 11.51
N GLY A 336 13.84 7.58 11.67
CA GLY A 336 14.64 7.84 12.86
C GLY A 336 15.44 9.14 12.80
N THR A 337 16.30 9.34 13.80
CA THR A 337 17.17 10.52 13.90
C THR A 337 18.21 10.61 12.78
N GLY A 338 18.60 9.48 12.16
CA GLY A 338 19.50 9.45 11.01
C GLY A 338 18.92 10.06 9.73
N ALA A 339 17.63 10.28 9.67
CA ALA A 339 16.98 10.96 8.54
C ALA A 339 17.47 12.41 8.37
N ASN A 340 17.98 13.01 9.44
CA ASN A 340 18.40 14.42 9.49
C ASN A 340 17.32 15.37 8.97
N ASP A 341 16.05 15.10 9.35
CA ASP A 341 14.87 15.84 8.95
C ASP A 341 14.27 16.54 10.17
N PRO A 342 14.48 17.87 10.33
CA PRO A 342 13.99 18.61 11.50
C PRO A 342 12.47 18.55 11.67
N GLN A 343 11.71 18.36 10.59
CA GLN A 343 10.26 18.29 10.66
C GLN A 343 9.76 17.07 11.46
N LYS A 344 10.57 16.01 11.56
CA LYS A 344 10.29 14.85 12.40
C LYS A 344 10.37 15.14 13.90
N MET A 345 10.82 16.33 14.29
CA MET A 345 10.89 16.81 15.67
C MET A 345 10.00 18.04 15.90
N ASP A 346 9.16 18.41 14.92
CA ASP A 346 8.29 19.58 14.97
C ASP A 346 6.87 19.19 15.40
N PRO A 347 6.35 19.64 16.56
CA PRO A 347 5.01 19.35 17.02
C PRO A 347 3.90 19.98 16.18
N THR A 348 4.24 20.88 15.24
CA THR A 348 3.31 21.49 14.31
C THR A 348 3.32 20.82 12.93
N ALA A 349 4.17 19.80 12.74
CA ALA A 349 4.27 19.07 11.49
C ALA A 349 2.94 18.38 11.10
N SER A 350 2.78 18.15 9.80
CA SER A 350 1.62 17.43 9.27
C SER A 350 1.50 16.02 9.86
N ARG A 351 0.26 15.48 9.89
CA ARG A 351 0.03 14.09 10.26
C ARG A 351 0.91 13.13 9.45
N GLU A 352 1.07 13.41 8.17
CA GLU A 352 1.85 12.62 7.21
C GLU A 352 3.34 12.63 7.54
N THR A 353 3.85 13.70 8.16
CA THR A 353 5.21 13.78 8.68
C THR A 353 5.34 13.06 10.02
N LEU A 354 4.37 13.26 10.93
CA LEU A 354 4.37 12.62 12.25
C LEU A 354 4.28 11.09 12.16
N ASP A 355 3.56 10.54 11.18
CA ASP A 355 3.48 9.09 10.98
C ASP A 355 4.79 8.46 10.44
N HIS A 356 5.79 9.30 10.12
CA HIS A 356 7.14 8.96 9.72
C HIS A 356 8.20 9.45 10.73
N SER A 357 7.81 9.76 11.97
CA SER A 357 8.72 10.09 13.08
C SER A 357 8.64 9.03 14.16
N ILE A 358 9.61 8.09 14.18
CA ILE A 358 9.61 7.05 15.22
C ILE A 358 9.78 7.64 16.62
N MET A 359 10.46 8.77 16.76
CA MET A 359 10.63 9.44 18.05
C MET A 359 9.29 9.92 18.59
N TYR A 360 8.44 10.54 17.73
CA TYR A 360 7.08 10.93 18.08
C TYR A 360 6.21 9.72 18.39
N ILE A 361 6.20 8.74 17.47
CA ILE A 361 5.37 7.54 17.56
C ILE A 361 5.66 6.78 18.86
N PHE A 362 6.94 6.57 19.17
CA PHE A 362 7.35 5.86 20.38
C PHE A 362 6.96 6.63 21.65
N ALA A 363 7.17 7.97 21.68
CA ALA A 363 6.79 8.81 22.81
C ALA A 363 5.30 8.71 23.14
N VAL A 364 4.45 8.86 22.11
CA VAL A 364 2.99 8.79 22.27
C VAL A 364 2.54 7.40 22.70
N ALA A 365 3.05 6.34 22.06
CA ALA A 365 2.68 4.97 22.38
C ALA A 365 3.12 4.57 23.81
N LEU A 366 4.29 5.05 24.26
CA LEU A 366 4.78 4.83 25.63
C LEU A 366 3.90 5.52 26.67
N GLN A 367 3.47 6.78 26.40
CA GLN A 367 2.65 7.58 27.31
C GLN A 367 1.21 7.06 27.40
N ASP A 368 0.60 6.71 26.26
CA ASP A 368 -0.81 6.38 26.17
C ASP A 368 -1.10 4.89 26.36
N GLY A 369 -0.09 4.03 26.24
CA GLY A 369 -0.26 2.55 26.24
C GLY A 369 -1.10 2.05 25.05
N ALA A 370 -1.39 2.90 24.08
CA ALA A 370 -2.26 2.66 22.95
C ALA A 370 -1.87 3.54 21.75
N TRP A 371 -2.38 3.17 20.58
CA TRP A 371 -2.25 3.99 19.36
C TRP A 371 -3.60 4.13 18.66
N HIS A 372 -3.95 5.34 18.24
CA HIS A 372 -5.22 5.63 17.59
C HIS A 372 -5.01 6.52 16.36
N HIS A 373 -5.59 6.14 15.21
CA HIS A 373 -5.39 6.77 13.91
C HIS A 373 -5.79 8.27 13.82
N VAL A 374 -6.59 8.79 14.78
CA VAL A 374 -6.93 10.20 14.90
C VAL A 374 -6.31 10.82 16.15
N ARG A 375 -6.67 10.30 17.35
CA ARG A 375 -6.30 10.91 18.63
C ARG A 375 -4.79 11.01 18.84
N SER A 376 -4.02 10.00 18.39
CA SER A 376 -2.55 10.01 18.51
C SER A 376 -1.88 11.04 17.60
N TYR A 377 -2.61 11.60 16.64
CA TYR A 377 -2.11 12.62 15.71
C TYR A 377 -2.78 13.99 15.89
N ALA A 378 -3.64 14.16 16.91
CA ALA A 378 -4.29 15.42 17.16
C ALA A 378 -3.24 16.51 17.46
N PRO A 379 -3.38 17.74 16.90
CA PRO A 379 -2.40 18.81 17.12
C PRO A 379 -2.16 19.10 18.61
N GLU A 380 -3.22 19.08 19.42
CA GLU A 380 -3.13 19.24 20.87
C GLU A 380 -2.39 18.08 21.55
N ARG A 381 -2.44 16.86 20.97
CA ARG A 381 -1.68 15.71 21.49
C ARG A 381 -0.20 15.83 21.15
N ALA A 382 0.13 16.26 19.93
CA ALA A 382 1.51 16.46 19.49
C ALA A 382 2.17 17.62 20.24
N ALA A 383 1.43 18.69 20.51
CA ALA A 383 1.93 19.89 21.17
C ALA A 383 1.97 19.81 22.72
N ARG A 384 1.58 18.67 23.34
CA ARG A 384 1.65 18.52 24.79
C ARG A 384 3.11 18.69 25.28
N PRO A 385 3.36 19.56 26.28
CA PRO A 385 4.73 19.82 26.74
C PRO A 385 5.48 18.57 27.19
N ASP A 386 4.80 17.65 27.92
CA ASP A 386 5.39 16.40 28.38
C ASP A 386 5.68 15.41 27.24
N THR A 387 4.92 15.48 26.14
CA THR A 387 5.19 14.67 24.94
C THR A 387 6.38 15.23 24.17
N VAL A 388 6.43 16.55 23.97
CA VAL A 388 7.54 17.22 23.30
C VAL A 388 8.84 16.98 24.08
N GLU A 389 8.81 17.10 25.42
CA GLU A 389 9.96 16.80 26.26
C GLU A 389 10.44 15.35 26.11
N LEU A 390 9.52 14.36 26.17
CA LEU A 390 9.88 12.95 26.01
C LEU A 390 10.39 12.66 24.61
N TRP A 391 9.73 13.18 23.60
CA TRP A 391 10.10 13.02 22.18
C TRP A 391 11.56 13.42 21.92
N HIS A 392 12.00 14.57 22.48
CA HIS A 392 13.38 15.07 22.36
C HIS A 392 14.42 14.24 23.15
N LYS A 393 13.99 13.34 24.04
CA LYS A 393 14.87 12.40 24.74
C LYS A 393 15.07 11.08 23.97
N ILE A 394 14.42 10.92 22.80
CA ILE A 394 14.46 9.70 21.98
C ILE A 394 15.42 9.89 20.80
N SER A 395 16.32 8.96 20.64
CA SER A 395 17.18 8.84 19.47
C SER A 395 17.18 7.43 18.92
N THR A 396 17.58 7.28 17.66
CA THR A 396 17.82 5.99 17.04
C THR A 396 19.29 5.78 16.76
N ALA A 397 19.73 4.54 16.76
CA ALA A 397 21.08 4.13 16.37
C ALA A 397 20.99 2.98 15.38
N GLU A 398 21.73 3.05 14.28
CA GLU A 398 21.89 1.92 13.39
C GLU A 398 22.62 0.79 14.10
N ASP A 399 22.11 -0.42 13.93
CA ASP A 399 22.73 -1.65 14.41
C ASP A 399 22.87 -2.62 13.22
N PRO A 400 24.12 -3.06 12.92
CA PRO A 400 24.38 -3.92 11.77
C PRO A 400 23.62 -5.24 11.77
N GLU A 401 23.36 -5.80 12.95
CA GLU A 401 22.59 -7.06 13.06
C GLU A 401 21.11 -6.84 12.68
N TRP A 402 20.49 -5.73 13.11
CA TRP A 402 19.14 -5.36 12.69
C TRP A 402 19.07 -5.06 11.19
N THR A 403 20.13 -4.43 10.62
CA THR A 403 20.24 -4.20 9.17
C THR A 403 20.35 -5.50 8.41
N ARG A 404 21.17 -6.45 8.86
CA ARG A 404 21.29 -7.78 8.26
C ARG A 404 19.93 -8.51 8.27
N ARG A 405 19.24 -8.49 9.41
CA ARG A 405 17.93 -9.14 9.58
C ARG A 405 16.85 -8.49 8.75
N TYR A 406 16.86 -7.18 8.56
CA TYR A 406 15.92 -6.48 7.69
C TYR A 406 15.97 -7.03 6.25
N HIS A 407 17.16 -7.32 5.75
CA HIS A 407 17.40 -7.85 4.40
C HIS A 407 17.46 -9.38 4.33
N ALA A 408 17.23 -10.10 5.43
CA ALA A 408 17.28 -11.56 5.44
C ALA A 408 16.32 -12.14 4.38
N VAL A 409 16.78 -13.19 3.67
CA VAL A 409 15.96 -13.91 2.69
C VAL A 409 14.99 -14.84 3.39
N ASP A 410 15.46 -15.51 4.46
CA ASP A 410 14.61 -16.37 5.29
C ASP A 410 13.62 -15.48 6.07
N PRO A 411 12.30 -15.66 5.89
CA PRO A 411 11.29 -14.92 6.65
C PRO A 411 11.43 -15.06 8.17
N ALA A 412 11.91 -16.20 8.66
CA ALA A 412 12.10 -16.42 10.10
C ALA A 412 13.23 -15.57 10.71
N GLU A 413 14.19 -15.13 9.91
CA GLU A 413 15.27 -14.23 10.34
C GLU A 413 14.91 -12.75 10.20
N LYS A 414 13.86 -12.40 9.43
CA LYS A 414 13.48 -11.01 9.19
C LYS A 414 13.15 -10.26 10.47
N ALA A 415 13.59 -9.00 10.53
CA ALA A 415 13.27 -8.10 11.63
C ALA A 415 13.07 -6.67 11.11
N PHE A 416 11.95 -6.05 11.51
CA PHE A 416 11.56 -4.69 11.15
C PHE A 416 11.44 -3.76 12.36
N GLY A 417 11.64 -4.30 13.57
CA GLY A 417 11.60 -3.57 14.83
C GLY A 417 12.97 -3.12 15.31
N GLY A 418 13.27 -3.40 16.59
CA GLY A 418 14.52 -2.98 17.20
C GLY A 418 14.63 -3.41 18.65
N ARG A 419 15.76 -3.05 19.26
CA ARG A 419 16.05 -3.13 20.67
C ARG A 419 15.98 -1.73 21.27
N VAL A 420 15.22 -1.57 22.34
CA VAL A 420 14.98 -0.29 23.01
C VAL A 420 15.66 -0.27 24.36
N VAL A 421 16.46 0.74 24.65
CA VAL A 421 17.11 0.98 25.92
C VAL A 421 16.58 2.29 26.51
N ILE A 422 15.89 2.21 27.65
CA ILE A 422 15.36 3.36 28.39
C ILE A 422 16.21 3.54 29.66
N THR A 423 16.81 4.70 29.82
CA THR A 423 17.53 5.08 31.04
C THR A 423 16.67 6.04 31.84
N LEU A 424 16.40 5.71 33.10
CA LEU A 424 15.66 6.55 34.04
C LEU A 424 16.61 7.53 34.80
N ASP A 425 16.05 8.55 35.43
CA ASP A 425 16.80 9.58 36.19
C ASP A 425 17.57 9.03 37.38
N ASP A 426 17.05 7.95 37.99
CA ASP A 426 17.70 7.24 39.10
C ASP A 426 18.82 6.28 38.64
N GLY A 427 19.09 6.23 37.33
CA GLY A 427 20.09 5.35 36.73
C GLY A 427 19.59 3.95 36.38
N THR A 428 18.33 3.62 36.68
CA THR A 428 17.72 2.36 36.23
C THR A 428 17.71 2.25 34.72
N VAL A 429 18.10 1.09 34.18
CA VAL A 429 18.06 0.80 32.74
C VAL A 429 17.03 -0.28 32.50
N LEU A 430 16.09 0.01 31.60
CA LEU A 430 15.09 -0.94 31.11
C LEU A 430 15.43 -1.26 29.65
N GLU A 431 15.44 -2.53 29.31
CA GLU A 431 15.78 -2.99 27.95
C GLU A 431 14.80 -4.07 27.51
N ASP A 432 14.37 -3.97 26.25
CA ASP A 432 13.51 -4.97 25.61
C ASP A 432 13.67 -4.90 24.09
N GLU A 433 13.34 -6.00 23.37
CA GLU A 433 13.45 -6.06 21.91
C GLU A 433 12.27 -6.80 21.29
N LEU A 434 11.97 -6.45 20.03
CA LEU A 434 10.95 -7.12 19.25
C LEU A 434 11.35 -7.11 17.76
N ALA A 435 11.44 -8.29 17.15
CA ALA A 435 11.85 -8.43 15.75
C ALA A 435 10.75 -7.98 14.77
N VAL A 436 9.54 -8.45 15.01
CA VAL A 436 8.37 -8.17 14.16
C VAL A 436 7.19 -7.77 15.04
N ALA A 437 6.26 -6.99 14.48
CA ALA A 437 5.03 -6.60 15.20
C ALA A 437 4.21 -7.82 15.62
N ASP A 438 3.41 -7.69 16.67
CA ASP A 438 2.51 -8.74 17.13
C ASP A 438 1.55 -9.21 16.02
N ALA A 439 1.07 -8.30 15.18
CA ALA A 439 0.17 -8.58 14.06
C ALA A 439 0.85 -9.21 12.82
N HIS A 440 2.19 -9.27 12.79
CA HIS A 440 2.94 -9.87 11.69
C HIS A 440 2.63 -11.38 11.58
N PRO A 441 2.68 -12.00 10.37
CA PRO A 441 2.47 -13.45 10.23
C PRO A 441 3.31 -14.34 11.17
N LEU A 442 4.49 -13.86 11.56
CA LEU A 442 5.37 -14.53 12.53
C LEU A 442 5.36 -13.86 13.92
N GLY A 443 4.42 -12.96 14.18
CA GLY A 443 4.28 -12.25 15.46
C GLY A 443 3.48 -13.05 16.50
N ALA A 444 3.30 -12.45 17.67
CA ALA A 444 2.60 -13.10 18.79
C ALA A 444 1.07 -13.24 18.57
N ARG A 445 0.48 -12.39 17.72
CA ARG A 445 -0.97 -12.35 17.41
C ARG A 445 -1.21 -12.15 15.91
N PRO A 446 -0.80 -13.09 15.04
CA PRO A 446 -0.93 -12.94 13.60
C PRO A 446 -2.37 -12.60 13.21
N PHE A 447 -2.56 -11.66 12.27
CA PHE A 447 -3.89 -11.35 11.77
C PHE A 447 -4.44 -12.51 10.94
N ALA A 448 -5.61 -12.99 11.33
CA ALA A 448 -6.47 -13.88 10.58
C ALA A 448 -7.81 -13.19 10.30
N ARG A 449 -8.75 -13.85 9.63
CA ARG A 449 -10.06 -13.29 9.27
C ARG A 449 -10.76 -12.55 10.43
N PRO A 450 -10.81 -13.07 11.67
CA PRO A 450 -11.46 -12.38 12.78
C PRO A 450 -10.83 -10.99 13.07
N GLN A 451 -9.50 -10.87 13.03
CA GLN A 451 -8.81 -9.60 13.30
C GLN A 451 -9.05 -8.57 12.19
N TYR A 452 -9.14 -9.00 10.91
CA TYR A 452 -9.53 -8.11 9.81
C TYR A 452 -10.97 -7.62 9.96
N ILE A 453 -11.89 -8.49 10.36
CA ILE A 453 -13.28 -8.12 10.64
C ILE A 453 -13.34 -7.15 11.82
N GLU A 454 -12.61 -7.42 12.90
CA GLU A 454 -12.54 -6.53 14.08
C GLU A 454 -12.00 -5.14 13.71
N LYS A 455 -10.91 -5.09 12.93
CA LYS A 455 -10.35 -3.83 12.41
C LYS A 455 -11.37 -3.07 11.57
N PHE A 456 -12.08 -3.75 10.65
CA PHE A 456 -13.14 -3.15 9.84
C PHE A 456 -14.26 -2.57 10.72
N ARG A 457 -14.80 -3.37 11.65
CA ARG A 457 -15.86 -2.93 12.57
C ARG A 457 -15.44 -1.71 13.38
N THR A 458 -14.22 -1.73 13.92
CA THR A 458 -13.66 -0.62 14.71
C THR A 458 -13.55 0.65 13.88
N LEU A 459 -13.02 0.57 12.67
CA LEU A 459 -12.79 1.73 11.79
C LEU A 459 -14.08 2.22 11.11
N ALA A 460 -15.07 1.35 10.96
CA ALA A 460 -16.40 1.68 10.42
C ALA A 460 -17.37 2.25 11.47
N THR A 461 -17.04 2.13 12.76
CA THR A 461 -17.91 2.60 13.84
C THR A 461 -18.26 4.09 13.69
N GLY A 462 -19.56 4.41 13.69
CA GLY A 462 -20.07 5.77 13.51
C GLY A 462 -20.00 6.30 12.06
N VAL A 463 -19.48 5.50 11.12
CA VAL A 463 -19.38 5.84 9.70
C VAL A 463 -20.33 5.00 8.86
N ILE A 464 -20.29 3.69 9.01
CA ILE A 464 -21.10 2.72 8.26
C ILE A 464 -22.10 2.09 9.22
N ASP A 465 -23.37 1.98 8.83
CA ASP A 465 -24.38 1.29 9.62
C ASP A 465 -24.03 -0.19 9.81
N ASP A 466 -24.45 -0.80 10.93
CA ASP A 466 -24.17 -2.20 11.22
C ASP A 466 -24.76 -3.16 10.15
N VAL A 467 -25.94 -2.84 9.61
CA VAL A 467 -26.57 -3.62 8.53
C VAL A 467 -25.72 -3.60 7.27
N GLU A 468 -25.18 -2.46 6.90
CA GLU A 468 -24.31 -2.31 5.74
C GLU A 468 -22.94 -2.95 5.97
N GLN A 469 -22.40 -2.88 7.19
CA GLN A 469 -21.19 -3.63 7.57
C GLN A 469 -21.40 -5.14 7.40
N ASP A 470 -22.53 -5.68 7.88
CA ASP A 470 -22.88 -7.10 7.74
C ASP A 470 -23.04 -7.50 6.28
N ARG A 471 -23.75 -6.68 5.48
CA ARG A 471 -23.93 -6.90 4.04
C ARG A 471 -22.56 -6.97 3.31
N PHE A 472 -21.66 -6.02 3.60
CA PHE A 472 -20.32 -5.98 3.00
C PHE A 472 -19.51 -7.22 3.36
N LEU A 473 -19.44 -7.57 4.64
CA LEU A 473 -18.70 -8.75 5.11
C LEU A 473 -19.25 -10.05 4.54
N ALA A 474 -20.58 -10.17 4.42
CA ALA A 474 -21.22 -11.31 3.76
C ALA A 474 -20.81 -11.41 2.28
N ALA A 475 -20.78 -10.28 1.56
CA ALA A 475 -20.32 -10.26 0.17
C ALA A 475 -18.86 -10.70 0.03
N VAL A 476 -17.99 -10.29 0.95
CA VAL A 476 -16.57 -10.72 0.94
C VAL A 476 -16.45 -12.22 1.28
N ALA A 477 -17.30 -12.75 2.15
CA ALA A 477 -17.32 -14.19 2.45
C ALA A 477 -17.69 -15.05 1.22
N GLU A 478 -18.52 -14.51 0.34
CA GLU A 478 -18.94 -15.15 -0.93
C GLU A 478 -17.98 -14.86 -2.10
N LEU A 479 -16.87 -14.12 -1.88
CA LEU A 479 -16.05 -13.50 -2.93
C LEU A 479 -15.73 -14.41 -4.12
N PRO A 480 -15.19 -15.65 -3.97
CA PRO A 480 -14.82 -16.47 -5.13
C PRO A 480 -16.05 -16.93 -5.93
N ASP A 481 -17.21 -16.99 -5.30
CA ASP A 481 -18.46 -17.48 -5.89
C ASP A 481 -19.41 -16.36 -6.35
N LEU A 482 -19.01 -15.09 -6.16
CA LEU A 482 -19.80 -13.96 -6.65
C LEU A 482 -19.98 -14.05 -8.17
N PRO A 483 -21.22 -14.08 -8.66
CA PRO A 483 -21.49 -14.15 -10.08
C PRO A 483 -21.07 -12.88 -10.82
N ALA A 484 -20.97 -12.99 -12.12
CA ALA A 484 -20.70 -11.85 -13.00
C ALA A 484 -21.75 -10.74 -12.77
N GLY A 485 -21.26 -9.51 -12.63
CA GLY A 485 -22.10 -8.32 -12.36
C GLY A 485 -22.34 -7.99 -10.87
N GLU A 486 -22.01 -8.89 -9.93
CA GLU A 486 -22.31 -8.71 -8.50
C GLU A 486 -21.16 -8.06 -7.69
N LEU A 487 -20.02 -7.77 -8.33
CA LEU A 487 -18.83 -7.24 -7.63
C LEU A 487 -19.03 -5.86 -6.99
N ARG A 488 -20.10 -5.14 -7.34
CA ARG A 488 -20.46 -3.87 -6.67
C ARG A 488 -20.81 -4.09 -5.19
N ARG A 489 -21.20 -5.30 -4.79
CA ARG A 489 -21.43 -5.69 -3.40
C ARG A 489 -20.17 -5.60 -2.53
N LEU A 490 -18.96 -5.54 -3.15
CA LEU A 490 -17.68 -5.36 -2.48
C LEU A 490 -17.34 -3.87 -2.21
N THR A 491 -18.32 -2.98 -2.36
CA THR A 491 -18.19 -1.55 -2.03
C THR A 491 -19.32 -1.21 -1.05
N PHE A 492 -18.98 -0.50 0.03
CA PHE A 492 -19.94 -0.08 1.05
C PHE A 492 -20.54 1.29 0.74
N THR A 493 -21.72 1.54 1.31
CA THR A 493 -22.43 2.83 1.27
C THR A 493 -22.36 3.52 2.62
N VAL A 494 -22.47 4.85 2.63
CA VAL A 494 -22.43 5.70 3.83
C VAL A 494 -23.56 6.73 3.71
N ASP A 495 -24.15 7.11 4.83
CA ASP A 495 -25.08 8.24 4.87
C ASP A 495 -24.40 9.50 4.30
N PRO A 496 -25.02 10.19 3.32
CA PRO A 496 -24.45 11.39 2.71
C PRO A 496 -23.96 12.44 3.70
N ASP A 497 -24.61 12.58 4.83
CA ASP A 497 -24.24 13.56 5.89
C ASP A 497 -22.90 13.23 6.56
N ARG A 498 -22.39 11.99 6.40
CA ARG A 498 -21.11 11.52 6.95
C ARG A 498 -19.95 11.58 5.96
N LEU A 499 -20.21 11.99 4.71
CA LEU A 499 -19.21 11.96 3.65
C LEU A 499 -18.25 13.16 3.64
N GLY A 500 -18.53 14.22 4.43
CA GLY A 500 -17.80 15.49 4.38
C GLY A 500 -18.22 16.38 3.20
N ASP A 501 -18.00 17.66 3.32
CA ASP A 501 -18.37 18.66 2.30
C ASP A 501 -17.20 18.86 1.32
N PRO A 502 -17.40 18.58 0.01
CA PRO A 502 -16.36 18.82 -0.99
C PRO A 502 -16.04 20.30 -1.23
N ALA A 503 -16.91 21.21 -0.80
CA ALA A 503 -16.72 22.66 -0.95
C ALA A 503 -15.97 23.31 0.22
N GLU A 504 -15.71 22.59 1.32
CA GLU A 504 -15.09 23.13 2.53
C GLU A 504 -13.75 23.87 2.28
N ARG A 505 -12.92 23.38 1.36
CA ARG A 505 -11.62 23.98 1.02
C ARG A 505 -11.56 24.61 -0.36
N GLY A 506 -12.70 24.79 -1.00
CA GLY A 506 -12.80 25.38 -2.34
C GLY A 506 -13.31 24.43 -3.40
N ARG A 507 -13.72 24.97 -4.53
CA ARG A 507 -14.22 24.23 -5.69
C ARG A 507 -13.11 24.05 -6.71
N GLY A 508 -12.98 22.83 -7.25
CA GLY A 508 -12.11 22.54 -8.40
C GLY A 508 -12.73 23.01 -9.71
N ILE A 509 -12.12 22.55 -10.81
CA ILE A 509 -12.64 22.80 -12.16
C ILE A 509 -13.71 21.78 -12.60
N PHE A 510 -13.93 20.73 -11.83
CA PHE A 510 -14.94 19.71 -12.07
C PHE A 510 -16.14 19.88 -11.14
#